data_35a87b96783e886bbabe0cb3fa511970
#
_entry.id   35a87b96783e886bbabe0cb3fa511970
#
_cell.length_a   1.000
_cell.length_b   1.000
_cell.length_c   1.000
_cell.angle_alpha   90.00
_cell.angle_beta   90.00
_cell.angle_gamma   90.00
#
_symmetry.space_group_name_H-M   'P 1'
#
loop_
_entity.id
_entity.type
_entity.pdbx_description
1 polymer ?
#
loop_
_entity_poly.entity_id
_entity_poly.type
_entity_poly.pdbx_seq_one_letter_code
_entity_poly.pdbx_strand_id
1 'polypeptide(L)'
;MVDRKFVVTPWEVTGEVDYERLIRDFGTQPIVGPLAKRLEGILSDAAYLVRRQVFFSHRDLNVVLDDHDKGKGFFLYTGRGPSGPMHIGHILSFYFTKWLQDKFHVNVYIQMTDDEKFLEEKRSLTYEDTQKWGQDNILEVAAVGFDPDETFIFQDTEFVGHAYPMILKIARRINYSTAKSV
;
A
#
# COMPACT_ATOMS: atom_id res chain seq x y z
N MET A 1 -5.57 36.64 3.41
CA MET A 1 -5.56 35.23 2.91
C MET A 1 -4.62 34.46 3.79
N VAL A 2 -5.09 33.52 4.56
CA VAL A 2 -4.23 32.68 5.41
C VAL A 2 -3.53 31.70 4.48
N ASP A 3 -2.23 31.86 4.38
CA ASP A 3 -1.33 30.96 3.65
C ASP A 3 -1.44 29.57 4.32
N ARG A 4 -2.30 28.70 3.81
CA ARG A 4 -2.42 27.33 4.31
C ARG A 4 -1.17 26.61 3.88
N LYS A 5 -0.19 26.53 4.77
CA LYS A 5 1.02 25.75 4.53
C LYS A 5 0.63 24.33 4.14
N PHE A 6 1.10 23.94 2.96
CA PHE A 6 1.04 22.56 2.52
C PHE A 6 1.86 21.70 3.49
N VAL A 7 1.19 20.76 4.15
CA VAL A 7 1.81 19.82 5.08
C VAL A 7 1.53 18.41 4.57
N VAL A 8 2.58 17.64 4.41
CA VAL A 8 2.52 16.22 4.09
C VAL A 8 3.31 15.45 5.12
N THR A 9 2.63 14.54 5.77
CA THR A 9 3.22 13.55 6.66
C THR A 9 2.73 12.17 6.23
N PRO A 10 3.31 11.09 6.72
CA PRO A 10 2.77 9.75 6.46
C PRO A 10 1.28 9.57 6.88
N TRP A 11 0.77 10.46 7.73
CA TRP A 11 -0.57 10.35 8.32
C TRP A 11 -1.54 11.44 7.87
N GLU A 12 -1.04 12.56 7.31
CA GLU A 12 -1.90 13.71 7.01
C GLU A 12 -1.38 14.48 5.80
N VAL A 13 -2.31 14.84 4.92
CA VAL A 13 -2.09 15.78 3.81
C VAL A 13 -3.05 16.94 3.96
N THR A 14 -2.53 18.16 4.12
CA THR A 14 -3.35 19.38 4.23
C THR A 14 -2.87 20.44 3.25
N GLY A 15 -3.80 21.24 2.73
CA GLY A 15 -3.52 22.28 1.75
C GLY A 15 -3.74 21.84 0.31
N GLU A 16 -3.33 22.67 -0.64
CA GLU A 16 -3.37 22.35 -2.06
C GLU A 16 -2.20 21.40 -2.41
N VAL A 17 -2.52 20.26 -3.06
CA VAL A 17 -1.54 19.21 -3.32
C VAL A 17 -0.61 19.62 -4.46
N ASP A 18 0.68 19.78 -4.15
CA ASP A 18 1.75 19.96 -5.12
C ASP A 18 2.40 18.61 -5.43
N TYR A 19 2.00 18.00 -6.53
CA TYR A 19 2.49 16.67 -6.94
C TYR A 19 3.98 16.65 -7.26
N GLU A 20 4.55 17.73 -7.84
CA GLU A 20 5.98 17.81 -8.13
C GLU A 20 6.81 17.86 -6.85
N ARG A 21 6.31 18.59 -5.86
CA ARG A 21 6.92 18.61 -4.53
C ARG A 21 6.85 17.25 -3.85
N LEU A 22 5.70 16.55 -3.92
CA LEU A 22 5.56 15.19 -3.39
C LEU A 22 6.59 14.24 -4.01
N ILE A 23 6.72 14.24 -5.33
CA ILE A 23 7.70 13.41 -6.05
C ILE A 23 9.12 13.65 -5.52
N ARG A 24 9.50 14.93 -5.34
CA ARG A 24 10.83 15.29 -4.82
C ARG A 24 11.03 14.88 -3.36
N ASP A 25 10.07 15.24 -2.49
CA ASP A 25 10.19 15.04 -1.04
C ASP A 25 10.19 13.55 -0.68
N PHE A 26 9.46 12.71 -1.43
CA PHE A 26 9.44 11.26 -1.26
C PHE A 26 10.49 10.51 -2.09
N GLY A 27 11.29 11.20 -2.90
CA GLY A 27 12.32 10.58 -3.73
C GLY A 27 11.77 9.55 -4.71
N THR A 28 10.56 9.81 -5.23
CA THR A 28 9.91 8.98 -6.26
C THR A 28 10.18 9.53 -7.65
N GLN A 29 9.75 8.79 -8.67
CA GLN A 29 9.85 9.18 -10.08
C GLN A 29 8.44 9.26 -10.68
N PRO A 30 8.16 10.19 -11.61
CA PRO A 30 6.86 10.29 -12.22
C PRO A 30 6.60 9.12 -13.20
N ILE A 31 5.35 8.65 -13.27
CA ILE A 31 4.91 7.67 -14.26
C ILE A 31 4.58 8.42 -15.56
N VAL A 32 5.57 8.60 -16.42
CA VAL A 32 5.45 9.33 -17.69
C VAL A 32 6.21 8.63 -18.83
N GLY A 33 6.01 9.08 -20.06
CA GLY A 33 6.77 8.65 -21.22
C GLY A 33 6.71 7.15 -21.51
N PRO A 34 7.85 6.47 -21.70
CA PRO A 34 7.88 5.04 -22.03
C PRO A 34 7.26 4.14 -20.95
N LEU A 35 7.46 4.47 -19.66
CA LEU A 35 6.91 3.70 -18.56
C LEU A 35 5.38 3.77 -18.52
N ALA A 36 4.81 4.97 -18.72
CA ALA A 36 3.35 5.13 -18.78
C ALA A 36 2.76 4.29 -19.93
N LYS A 37 3.37 4.34 -21.12
CA LYS A 37 2.94 3.53 -22.28
C LYS A 37 3.04 2.03 -22.02
N ARG A 38 4.13 1.57 -21.35
CA ARG A 38 4.30 0.17 -20.98
C ARG A 38 3.20 -0.28 -20.02
N LEU A 39 2.91 0.52 -18.98
CA LEU A 39 1.81 0.25 -18.05
C LEU A 39 0.44 0.26 -18.73
N GLU A 40 0.18 1.18 -19.64
CA GLU A 40 -1.06 1.21 -20.42
C GLU A 40 -1.25 -0.09 -21.22
N GLY A 41 -0.18 -0.59 -21.82
CA GLY A 41 -0.21 -1.88 -22.53
C GLY A 41 -0.48 -3.06 -21.61
N ILE A 42 0.07 -3.08 -20.41
CA ILE A 42 -0.12 -4.14 -19.42
C ILE A 42 -1.53 -4.08 -18.81
N LEU A 43 -1.94 -2.92 -18.35
CA LEU A 43 -3.17 -2.73 -17.58
C LEU A 43 -4.44 -2.78 -18.42
N SER A 44 -4.35 -2.52 -19.75
CA SER A 44 -5.50 -2.54 -20.65
C SER A 44 -6.66 -1.66 -20.14
N ASP A 45 -7.72 -2.27 -19.59
CA ASP A 45 -8.93 -1.57 -19.12
C ASP A 45 -8.65 -0.68 -17.89
N ALA A 46 -7.71 -1.07 -17.02
CA ALA A 46 -7.31 -0.27 -15.86
C ALA A 46 -6.37 0.88 -16.21
N ALA A 47 -5.89 0.97 -17.46
CA ALA A 47 -4.95 2.00 -17.91
C ALA A 47 -5.46 3.43 -17.68
N TYR A 48 -6.77 3.64 -17.56
CA TYR A 48 -7.33 4.97 -17.26
C TYR A 48 -6.83 5.57 -15.95
N LEU A 49 -6.49 4.75 -14.96
CA LEU A 49 -5.92 5.23 -13.69
C LEU A 49 -4.53 5.83 -13.86
N VAL A 50 -3.74 5.25 -14.75
CA VAL A 50 -2.42 5.78 -15.14
C VAL A 50 -2.59 7.06 -15.97
N ARG A 51 -3.44 7.04 -17.00
CA ARG A 51 -3.69 8.23 -17.86
C ARG A 51 -4.26 9.43 -17.09
N ARG A 52 -5.10 9.17 -16.08
CA ARG A 52 -5.65 10.21 -15.19
C ARG A 52 -4.72 10.58 -14.04
N GLN A 53 -3.52 10.01 -14.02
CA GLN A 53 -2.52 10.25 -12.98
C GLN A 53 -3.06 10.00 -11.54
N VAL A 54 -3.97 9.05 -11.38
CA VAL A 54 -4.39 8.58 -10.06
C VAL A 54 -3.20 7.92 -9.36
N PHE A 55 -2.46 7.10 -10.11
CA PHE A 55 -1.13 6.62 -9.75
C PHE A 55 -0.12 7.37 -10.62
N PHE A 56 0.52 8.38 -10.05
CA PHE A 56 1.32 9.37 -10.78
C PHE A 56 2.83 9.22 -10.59
N SER A 57 3.26 8.49 -9.56
CA SER A 57 4.68 8.30 -9.26
C SER A 57 4.97 6.87 -8.80
N HIS A 58 6.24 6.49 -8.89
CA HIS A 58 6.72 5.17 -8.50
C HIS A 58 8.11 5.23 -7.89
N ARG A 59 8.51 4.14 -7.25
CA ARG A 59 9.90 3.85 -6.89
C ARG A 59 10.25 2.49 -7.48
N ASP A 60 11.24 2.48 -8.38
CA ASP A 60 11.81 1.27 -8.98
C ASP A 60 10.84 0.35 -9.76
N LEU A 61 9.64 0.82 -10.15
CA LEU A 61 8.67 0.01 -10.89
C LEU A 61 9.23 -0.51 -12.22
N ASN A 62 10.04 0.30 -12.90
CA ASN A 62 10.72 -0.11 -14.13
C ASN A 62 11.64 -1.33 -13.89
N VAL A 63 12.33 -1.40 -12.74
CA VAL A 63 13.20 -2.53 -12.37
C VAL A 63 12.37 -3.79 -12.16
N VAL A 64 11.23 -3.69 -11.46
CA VAL A 64 10.31 -4.82 -11.23
C VAL A 64 9.78 -5.37 -12.56
N LEU A 65 9.34 -4.48 -13.46
CA LEU A 65 8.83 -4.88 -14.78
C LEU A 65 9.92 -5.50 -15.65
N ASP A 66 11.15 -4.96 -15.61
CA ASP A 66 12.29 -5.52 -16.36
C ASP A 66 12.74 -6.88 -15.82
N ASP A 67 12.63 -7.10 -14.53
CA ASP A 67 12.92 -8.39 -13.91
C ASP A 67 11.82 -9.40 -14.22
N HIS A 68 10.56 -8.98 -14.25
CA HIS A 68 9.44 -9.82 -14.68
C HIS A 68 9.62 -10.30 -16.13
N ASP A 69 9.98 -9.39 -17.06
CA ASP A 69 10.23 -9.74 -18.47
C ASP A 69 11.38 -10.74 -18.64
N LYS A 70 12.30 -10.81 -17.65
CA LYS A 70 13.38 -11.81 -17.58
C LYS A 70 12.97 -13.11 -16.88
N GLY A 71 11.68 -13.26 -16.54
CA GLY A 71 11.13 -14.44 -15.86
C GLY A 71 11.37 -14.47 -14.35
N LYS A 72 11.78 -13.39 -13.73
CA LYS A 72 11.85 -13.29 -12.27
C LYS A 72 10.46 -13.04 -11.70
N GLY A 73 10.10 -13.84 -10.69
CA GLY A 73 8.85 -13.65 -9.97
C GLY A 73 8.88 -12.42 -9.05
N PHE A 74 7.69 -11.86 -8.79
CA PHE A 74 7.45 -10.88 -7.75
C PHE A 74 6.10 -11.18 -7.09
N PHE A 75 5.78 -10.48 -6.03
CA PHE A 75 4.47 -10.53 -5.39
C PHE A 75 3.94 -9.10 -5.18
N LEU A 76 2.66 -8.97 -4.97
CA LEU A 76 2.03 -7.70 -4.61
C LEU A 76 1.85 -7.65 -3.10
N TYR A 77 2.06 -6.47 -2.54
CA TYR A 77 1.87 -6.22 -1.14
C TYR A 77 1.14 -4.88 -0.94
N THR A 78 0.11 -4.91 -0.13
CA THR A 78 -0.65 -3.72 0.27
C THR A 78 -1.19 -3.92 1.67
N GLY A 79 -1.83 -2.92 2.24
CA GLY A 79 -2.42 -3.04 3.56
C GLY A 79 -3.31 -1.89 3.93
N ARG A 80 -3.88 -2.00 5.13
CA ARG A 80 -4.73 -0.99 5.71
C ARG A 80 -4.65 -1.00 7.23
N GLY A 81 -4.61 0.18 7.84
CA GLY A 81 -4.88 0.34 9.26
C GLY A 81 -6.39 0.38 9.51
N PRO A 82 -6.97 -0.65 10.16
CA PRO A 82 -8.41 -0.77 10.37
C PRO A 82 -8.87 0.18 11.48
N SER A 83 -9.48 1.29 11.10
CA SER A 83 -9.96 2.32 12.04
C SER A 83 -11.42 2.71 11.82
N GLY A 84 -12.14 1.96 11.00
CA GLY A 84 -13.53 2.20 10.61
C GLY A 84 -13.86 1.54 9.27
N PRO A 85 -15.06 1.74 8.74
CA PRO A 85 -15.47 1.19 7.45
C PRO A 85 -14.63 1.75 6.30
N MET A 86 -14.49 0.98 5.23
CA MET A 86 -13.82 1.46 4.03
C MET A 86 -14.71 2.41 3.23
N HIS A 87 -14.08 3.31 2.53
CA HIS A 87 -14.70 4.21 1.56
C HIS A 87 -13.97 4.13 0.22
N ILE A 88 -14.52 4.78 -0.81
CA ILE A 88 -14.03 4.69 -2.19
C ILE A 88 -12.52 5.00 -2.33
N GLY A 89 -12.00 5.90 -1.50
CA GLY A 89 -10.57 6.23 -1.50
C GLY A 89 -9.66 5.05 -1.08
N HIS A 90 -10.13 4.20 -0.17
CA HIS A 90 -9.43 2.98 0.22
C HIS A 90 -9.53 1.89 -0.86
N ILE A 91 -10.74 1.69 -1.38
CA ILE A 91 -11.03 0.64 -2.36
C ILE A 91 -10.21 0.81 -3.64
N LEU A 92 -9.91 2.06 -4.03
CA LEU A 92 -9.18 2.35 -5.26
C LEU A 92 -7.81 1.65 -5.33
N SER A 93 -7.05 1.63 -4.23
CA SER A 93 -5.76 0.93 -4.17
C SER A 93 -5.92 -0.59 -4.25
N PHE A 94 -6.95 -1.14 -3.59
CA PHE A 94 -7.23 -2.58 -3.66
C PHE A 94 -7.68 -3.00 -5.06
N TYR A 95 -8.53 -2.23 -5.74
CA TYR A 95 -8.88 -2.49 -7.14
C TYR A 95 -7.67 -2.45 -8.06
N PHE A 96 -6.78 -1.48 -7.87
CA PHE A 96 -5.56 -1.41 -8.67
C PHE A 96 -4.66 -2.63 -8.43
N THR A 97 -4.50 -3.04 -7.17
CA THR A 97 -3.74 -4.26 -6.80
C THR A 97 -4.39 -5.51 -7.41
N LYS A 98 -5.72 -5.61 -7.37
CA LYS A 98 -6.45 -6.71 -8.00
C LYS A 98 -6.20 -6.78 -9.50
N TRP A 99 -6.24 -5.65 -10.21
CA TRP A 99 -5.93 -5.63 -11.64
C TRP A 99 -4.49 -6.05 -11.95
N LEU A 100 -3.55 -5.69 -11.08
CA LEU A 100 -2.18 -6.18 -11.22
C LEU A 100 -2.10 -7.69 -10.97
N GLN A 101 -2.81 -8.23 -9.97
CA GLN A 101 -2.92 -9.67 -9.76
C GLN A 101 -3.43 -10.38 -11.01
N ASP A 102 -4.54 -9.90 -11.59
CA ASP A 102 -5.14 -10.49 -12.79
C ASP A 102 -4.22 -10.47 -14.02
N LYS A 103 -3.36 -9.47 -14.12
CA LYS A 103 -2.45 -9.32 -15.26
C LYS A 103 -1.17 -10.12 -15.14
N PHE A 104 -0.66 -10.23 -13.92
CA PHE A 104 0.63 -10.86 -13.67
C PHE A 104 0.52 -12.27 -13.08
N HIS A 105 -0.67 -12.69 -12.61
CA HIS A 105 -0.91 -13.97 -11.94
C HIS A 105 0.10 -14.21 -10.82
N VAL A 106 0.14 -13.29 -9.87
CA VAL A 106 1.10 -13.28 -8.77
C VAL A 106 0.40 -13.25 -7.42
N ASN A 107 1.08 -13.75 -6.40
CA ASN A 107 0.58 -13.72 -5.04
C ASN A 107 0.37 -12.30 -4.53
N VAL A 108 -0.67 -12.10 -3.75
CA VAL A 108 -1.00 -10.84 -3.07
C VAL A 108 -0.99 -11.06 -1.56
N TYR A 109 -0.26 -10.21 -0.86
CA TYR A 109 -0.25 -10.16 0.60
C TYR A 109 -0.91 -8.87 1.06
N ILE A 110 -1.95 -8.98 1.90
CA ILE A 110 -2.72 -7.84 2.40
C ILE A 110 -2.66 -7.83 3.91
N GLN A 111 -2.03 -6.79 4.45
CA GLN A 111 -1.80 -6.63 5.88
C GLN A 111 -2.82 -5.67 6.50
N MET A 112 -3.46 -6.09 7.58
CA MET A 112 -4.26 -5.22 8.44
C MET A 112 -3.43 -4.84 9.66
N THR A 113 -2.99 -3.57 9.73
CA THR A 113 -2.14 -3.05 10.81
C THR A 113 -3.00 -2.64 12.00
N ASP A 114 -3.63 -3.61 12.64
CA ASP A 114 -4.53 -3.40 13.77
C ASP A 114 -3.78 -2.97 15.04
N ASP A 115 -2.55 -3.42 15.24
CA ASP A 115 -1.64 -3.02 16.30
C ASP A 115 -1.24 -1.54 16.16
N GLU A 116 -0.88 -1.07 14.96
CA GLU A 116 -0.59 0.33 14.68
C GLU A 116 -1.77 1.22 15.05
N LYS A 117 -2.99 0.81 14.67
CA LYS A 117 -4.19 1.62 14.93
C LYS A 117 -4.59 1.64 16.40
N PHE A 118 -4.33 0.58 17.15
CA PHE A 118 -4.48 0.58 18.60
C PHE A 118 -3.47 1.52 19.28
N LEU A 119 -2.21 1.53 18.81
CA LEU A 119 -1.15 2.38 19.37
C LEU A 119 -1.27 3.85 18.95
N GLU A 120 -2.12 4.19 17.97
CA GLU A 120 -2.34 5.56 17.52
C GLU A 120 -3.23 6.34 18.49
N GLU A 121 -2.66 6.97 19.51
CA GLU A 121 -3.36 7.66 20.61
C GLU A 121 -4.44 8.67 20.14
N LYS A 122 -4.26 9.27 18.97
CA LYS A 122 -5.20 10.30 18.45
C LYS A 122 -6.60 9.77 18.15
N ARG A 123 -6.79 8.46 18.00
CA ARG A 123 -8.06 7.87 17.56
C ARG A 123 -8.91 7.30 18.68
N SER A 124 -8.39 7.17 19.89
CA SER A 124 -9.11 6.62 21.05
C SER A 124 -9.83 5.29 20.79
N LEU A 125 -9.29 4.45 19.89
CA LEU A 125 -9.84 3.13 19.60
C LEU A 125 -9.41 2.16 20.69
N THR A 126 -10.34 1.32 21.15
CA THR A 126 -9.98 0.20 22.02
C THR A 126 -9.34 -0.92 21.21
N TYR A 127 -8.70 -1.86 21.91
CA TYR A 127 -8.16 -3.05 21.23
C TYR A 127 -9.27 -3.85 20.54
N GLU A 128 -10.41 -4.00 21.19
CA GLU A 128 -11.59 -4.67 20.66
C GLU A 128 -12.14 -3.97 19.41
N ASP A 129 -12.13 -2.63 19.38
CA ASP A 129 -12.54 -1.87 18.21
C ASP A 129 -11.62 -2.15 17.02
N THR A 130 -10.29 -2.17 17.23
CA THR A 130 -9.35 -2.44 16.15
C THR A 130 -9.47 -3.86 15.61
N GLN A 131 -9.71 -4.85 16.50
CA GLN A 131 -9.97 -6.23 16.10
C GLN A 131 -11.23 -6.34 15.25
N LYS A 132 -12.33 -5.75 15.72
CA LYS A 132 -13.60 -5.75 15.00
C LYS A 132 -13.46 -5.09 13.61
N TRP A 133 -12.86 -3.89 13.56
CA TRP A 133 -12.63 -3.22 12.27
C TRP A 133 -11.68 -4.00 11.36
N GLY A 134 -10.71 -4.71 11.94
CA GLY A 134 -9.85 -5.64 11.20
C GLY A 134 -10.66 -6.70 10.48
N GLN A 135 -11.53 -7.41 11.19
CA GLN A 135 -12.41 -8.44 10.63
C GLN A 135 -13.37 -7.87 9.59
N ASP A 136 -14.04 -6.75 9.88
CA ASP A 136 -14.96 -6.10 8.94
C ASP A 136 -14.23 -5.68 7.65
N ASN A 137 -13.03 -5.08 7.76
CA ASN A 137 -12.25 -4.65 6.61
C ASN A 137 -11.68 -5.83 5.80
N ILE A 138 -11.38 -6.97 6.42
CA ILE A 138 -11.01 -8.20 5.69
C ILE A 138 -12.16 -8.63 4.76
N LEU A 139 -13.39 -8.62 5.25
CA LEU A 139 -14.56 -8.94 4.42
C LEU A 139 -14.76 -7.94 3.27
N GLU A 140 -14.59 -6.64 3.55
CA GLU A 140 -14.68 -5.59 2.53
C GLU A 140 -13.59 -5.75 1.45
N VAL A 141 -12.35 -6.10 1.84
CA VAL A 141 -11.25 -6.37 0.90
C VAL A 141 -11.50 -7.65 0.11
N ALA A 142 -11.97 -8.72 0.75
CA ALA A 142 -12.31 -9.96 0.06
C ALA A 142 -13.39 -9.73 -1.01
N ALA A 143 -14.36 -8.84 -0.75
CA ALA A 143 -15.40 -8.47 -1.69
C ALA A 143 -14.88 -7.74 -2.96
N VAL A 144 -13.63 -7.28 -2.99
CA VAL A 144 -12.99 -6.75 -4.21
C VAL A 144 -12.81 -7.84 -5.27
N GLY A 145 -12.75 -9.11 -4.85
CA GLY A 145 -12.70 -10.26 -5.73
C GLY A 145 -11.30 -10.73 -6.10
N PHE A 146 -10.35 -10.58 -5.17
CA PHE A 146 -9.01 -11.19 -5.30
C PHE A 146 -9.11 -12.71 -5.49
N ASP A 147 -8.12 -13.29 -6.17
CA ASP A 147 -8.01 -14.74 -6.30
C ASP A 147 -7.71 -15.35 -4.92
N PRO A 148 -8.59 -16.20 -4.37
CA PRO A 148 -8.41 -16.75 -3.03
C PRO A 148 -7.21 -17.70 -2.91
N ASP A 149 -6.80 -18.34 -4.00
CA ASP A 149 -5.68 -19.29 -4.01
C ASP A 149 -4.32 -18.57 -4.06
N GLU A 150 -4.31 -17.29 -4.48
CA GLU A 150 -3.11 -16.46 -4.62
C GLU A 150 -3.11 -15.26 -3.66
N THR A 151 -4.08 -15.17 -2.72
CA THR A 151 -4.20 -14.01 -1.82
C THR A 151 -4.17 -14.42 -0.36
N PHE A 152 -3.30 -13.76 0.40
CA PHE A 152 -3.18 -13.94 1.83
C PHE A 152 -3.50 -12.61 2.54
N ILE A 153 -4.59 -12.59 3.33
CA ILE A 153 -5.02 -11.45 4.12
C ILE A 153 -4.83 -11.80 5.60
N PHE A 154 -4.16 -10.94 6.37
CA PHE A 154 -3.85 -11.19 7.77
C PHE A 154 -3.88 -9.93 8.63
N GLN A 155 -4.20 -10.11 9.91
CA GLN A 155 -4.06 -9.09 10.96
C GLN A 155 -2.71 -9.26 11.66
N ASP A 156 -2.06 -8.15 12.00
CA ASP A 156 -0.75 -8.18 12.64
C ASP A 156 -0.78 -8.87 13.98
N THR A 157 -1.78 -8.58 14.82
CA THR A 157 -1.89 -9.18 16.15
C THR A 157 -2.11 -10.69 16.13
N GLU A 158 -2.78 -11.21 15.10
CA GLU A 158 -2.97 -12.66 14.92
C GLU A 158 -1.73 -13.32 14.31
N PHE A 159 -1.08 -12.64 13.36
CA PHE A 159 0.02 -13.21 12.57
C PHE A 159 1.40 -13.05 13.21
N VAL A 160 1.57 -12.08 14.13
CA VAL A 160 2.88 -11.73 14.71
C VAL A 160 3.62 -12.93 15.33
N GLY A 161 2.91 -13.87 15.92
CA GLY A 161 3.51 -15.09 16.46
C GLY A 161 4.29 -15.90 15.43
N HIS A 162 3.78 -15.98 14.22
CA HIS A 162 4.45 -16.66 13.09
C HIS A 162 5.62 -15.85 12.53
N ALA A 163 5.50 -14.54 12.51
CA ALA A 163 6.53 -13.62 12.01
C ALA A 163 7.65 -13.38 13.03
N TYR A 164 7.40 -13.54 14.33
CA TYR A 164 8.29 -13.13 15.41
C TYR A 164 9.72 -13.69 15.32
N PRO A 165 9.96 -14.97 15.00
CA PRO A 165 11.32 -15.49 14.83
C PRO A 165 12.09 -14.75 13.70
N MET A 166 11.42 -14.35 12.65
CA MET A 166 12.02 -13.58 11.56
C MET A 166 12.26 -12.12 11.98
N ILE A 167 11.30 -11.52 12.68
CA ILE A 167 11.44 -10.16 13.25
C ILE A 167 12.70 -10.06 14.10
N LEU A 168 12.96 -11.04 14.98
CA LEU A 168 14.18 -11.07 15.80
C LEU A 168 15.46 -11.14 14.96
N LYS A 169 15.46 -11.92 13.88
CA LYS A 169 16.64 -12.02 12.97
C LYS A 169 16.90 -10.70 12.26
N ILE A 170 15.85 -10.01 11.85
CA ILE A 170 15.92 -8.69 11.18
C ILE A 170 16.35 -7.63 12.18
N ALA A 171 15.70 -7.55 13.35
CA ALA A 171 15.98 -6.58 14.40
C ALA A 171 17.45 -6.60 14.84
N ARG A 172 18.06 -7.77 14.85
CA ARG A 172 19.50 -7.91 15.14
C ARG A 172 20.42 -7.19 14.14
N ARG A 173 19.91 -6.91 12.92
CA ARG A 173 20.64 -6.26 11.81
C ARG A 173 20.32 -4.78 11.66
N ILE A 174 19.28 -4.30 12.34
CA ILE A 174 18.81 -2.91 12.26
C ILE A 174 19.27 -2.16 13.51
N ASN A 175 19.97 -1.05 13.32
CA ASN A 175 20.30 -0.15 14.41
C ASN A 175 19.18 0.89 14.64
N TYR A 176 19.27 1.61 15.78
CA TYR A 176 18.27 2.62 16.14
C TYR A 176 18.11 3.71 15.08
N SER A 177 19.21 4.19 14.47
CA SER A 177 19.13 5.22 13.44
C SER A 177 18.37 4.76 12.21
N THR A 178 18.58 3.51 11.79
CA THR A 178 17.83 2.90 10.68
C THR A 178 16.35 2.77 11.01
N ALA A 179 16.01 2.27 12.21
CA ALA A 179 14.62 2.14 12.64
C ALA A 179 13.91 3.50 12.75
N LYS A 180 14.64 4.56 13.18
CA LYS A 180 14.07 5.90 13.30
C LYS A 180 13.86 6.60 11.95
N SER A 181 14.54 6.17 10.89
CA SER A 181 14.44 6.79 9.55
C SER A 181 13.29 6.24 8.70
N VAL A 182 12.60 5.22 9.20
CA VAL A 182 11.39 4.63 8.63
C VAL A 182 10.17 5.26 9.27
#